data_1f5f1eef88781863ec03240c0314eb90
#
_entry.id   1f5f1eef88781863ec03240c0314eb90
#
_cell.length_a   1.000
_cell.length_b   1.000
_cell.length_c   1.000
_cell.angle_alpha   90.00
_cell.angle_beta   90.00
_cell.angle_gamma   90.00
#
_symmetry.space_group_name_H-M   'P 1'
#
loop_
_entity.id
_entity.type
_entity.pdbx_description
1 polymer ?
#
loop_
_entity_poly.entity_id
_entity_poly.type
_entity_poly.pdbx_seq_one_letter_code
_entity_poly.pdbx_strand_id
1 'polypeptide(L)'
;SPLLLGAKYFWQVSATDGINDPVLSPVGTFEVISAPVDNRFLFVRNIDGNNVIFSADEDGSEFQLTSQNLNSYRPRRNVAANKIAFLQSDGAQVDIYTMDRDGSNKTKVTSTIKPNGFNLNEINFSWPPASDKIYFPQFDKLYRINSNGQGIELIYQTTDGSLISEVDVSESQNIIALKTNDLDGYNVSIFTINPAGTVLDTILTGEAGGASGLNLSVTNQKVIYSRDVSGFEDINYRRLDSRIFVYDLVDDTTLEVSDNKPDGTNDLEPVFSPNEAFIVFTNTSNDGISEKFIYRLEIETDNSRELLYSDAFMPDWE
;
A
#
# COMPACT_ATOMS: atom_id res chain seq x y z
N SER A 1 -24.57 -8.33 18.99
CA SER A 1 -25.12 -7.30 18.09
C SER A 1 -24.01 -6.31 17.75
N PRO A 2 -23.98 -5.79 16.54
CA PRO A 2 -23.06 -4.71 16.23
C PRO A 2 -23.33 -3.50 17.12
N LEU A 3 -22.28 -2.75 17.44
CA LEU A 3 -22.40 -1.50 18.17
C LEU A 3 -23.10 -0.46 17.27
N LEU A 4 -23.96 0.35 17.84
CA LEU A 4 -24.73 1.37 17.11
C LEU A 4 -23.95 2.69 17.02
N LEU A 5 -23.86 3.27 15.84
CA LEU A 5 -23.25 4.56 15.60
C LEU A 5 -23.93 5.66 16.44
N GLY A 6 -23.14 6.54 17.07
CA GLY A 6 -23.60 7.62 17.94
C GLY A 6 -24.11 7.13 19.30
N ALA A 7 -24.06 5.83 19.59
CA ALA A 7 -24.49 5.31 20.88
C ALA A 7 -23.35 5.32 21.89
N LYS A 8 -23.67 5.74 23.12
CA LYS A 8 -22.75 5.69 24.25
C LYS A 8 -22.89 4.37 24.98
N TYR A 9 -21.78 3.67 25.12
CA TYR A 9 -21.70 2.40 25.85
C TYR A 9 -21.00 2.55 27.17
N PHE A 10 -21.36 1.69 28.11
CA PHE A 10 -20.76 1.62 29.44
C PHE A 10 -20.21 0.21 29.64
N TRP A 11 -19.04 0.09 30.23
CA TRP A 11 -18.43 -1.19 30.54
C TRP A 11 -17.83 -1.20 31.92
N GLN A 12 -17.76 -2.37 32.51
CA GLN A 12 -17.17 -2.59 33.83
C GLN A 12 -16.57 -4.01 33.87
N VAL A 13 -15.40 -4.14 34.43
CA VAL A 13 -14.74 -5.43 34.65
C VAL A 13 -15.07 -5.93 36.04
N SER A 14 -15.49 -7.20 36.15
CA SER A 14 -15.66 -7.91 37.41
C SER A 14 -14.59 -8.98 37.54
N ALA A 15 -13.77 -8.90 38.57
CA ALA A 15 -12.78 -9.91 38.90
C ALA A 15 -13.26 -10.75 40.08
N THR A 16 -13.20 -12.09 39.96
CA THR A 16 -13.58 -13.01 41.03
C THR A 16 -12.57 -14.16 41.12
N ASP A 17 -12.27 -14.58 42.34
CA ASP A 17 -11.49 -15.78 42.66
C ASP A 17 -12.39 -17.01 42.99
N GLY A 18 -13.71 -16.84 42.91
CA GLY A 18 -14.68 -17.88 43.22
C GLY A 18 -14.93 -18.13 44.73
N ILE A 19 -14.26 -17.39 45.62
CA ILE A 19 -14.33 -17.53 47.07
C ILE A 19 -14.81 -16.24 47.72
N ASN A 20 -14.29 -15.10 47.31
CA ASN A 20 -14.61 -13.78 47.84
C ASN A 20 -15.65 -13.07 46.96
N ASP A 21 -16.22 -12.00 47.49
CA ASP A 21 -17.09 -11.11 46.70
C ASP A 21 -16.32 -10.53 45.49
N PRO A 22 -16.97 -10.46 44.30
CA PRO A 22 -16.33 -9.89 43.13
C PRO A 22 -15.89 -8.45 43.32
N VAL A 23 -14.70 -8.13 42.87
CA VAL A 23 -14.17 -6.75 42.82
C VAL A 23 -14.50 -6.14 41.47
N LEU A 24 -15.15 -4.98 41.49
CA LEU A 24 -15.56 -4.26 40.28
C LEU A 24 -14.59 -3.11 39.98
N SER A 25 -14.24 -2.96 38.70
CA SER A 25 -13.52 -1.76 38.23
C SER A 25 -14.44 -0.52 38.30
N PRO A 26 -13.91 0.70 38.20
CA PRO A 26 -14.70 1.87 37.83
C PRO A 26 -15.46 1.60 36.50
N VAL A 27 -16.61 2.26 36.34
CA VAL A 27 -17.36 2.20 35.06
C VAL A 27 -16.62 3.04 34.03
N GLY A 28 -16.18 2.41 32.93
CA GLY A 28 -15.66 3.09 31.74
C GLY A 28 -16.80 3.40 30.76
N THR A 29 -16.59 4.37 29.89
CA THR A 29 -17.55 4.72 28.83
C THR A 29 -16.83 4.94 27.53
N PHE A 30 -17.49 4.61 26.39
CA PHE A 30 -17.07 5.02 25.05
C PHE A 30 -18.31 5.30 24.19
N GLU A 31 -18.11 6.07 23.13
CA GLU A 31 -19.11 6.36 22.11
C GLU A 31 -18.64 5.76 20.78
N VAL A 32 -19.56 5.22 20.00
CA VAL A 32 -19.25 4.71 18.65
C VAL A 32 -19.35 5.86 17.67
N ILE A 33 -18.22 6.23 17.09
CA ILE A 33 -18.14 7.25 16.04
C ILE A 33 -17.78 6.60 14.70
N SER A 34 -18.19 7.24 13.60
CA SER A 34 -17.73 6.89 12.25
C SER A 34 -16.41 7.57 11.96
N ALA A 35 -15.50 6.90 11.27
CA ALA A 35 -14.34 7.58 10.70
C ALA A 35 -14.82 8.59 9.65
N PRO A 36 -14.20 9.79 9.59
CA PRO A 36 -14.49 10.75 8.54
C PRO A 36 -14.26 10.15 7.15
N VAL A 37 -15.22 10.34 6.25
CA VAL A 37 -15.13 9.80 4.89
C VAL A 37 -14.28 10.64 3.95
N ASP A 38 -13.95 11.86 4.35
CA ASP A 38 -13.16 12.85 3.64
C ASP A 38 -11.68 12.90 4.05
N ASN A 39 -11.26 12.05 4.99
CA ASN A 39 -9.85 11.89 5.34
C ASN A 39 -9.03 11.55 4.08
N ARG A 40 -7.95 12.31 3.83
CA ARG A 40 -7.16 12.21 2.58
C ARG A 40 -6.08 11.15 2.61
N PHE A 41 -5.59 10.78 3.78
CA PHE A 41 -4.52 9.81 3.92
C PHE A 41 -5.03 8.46 4.41
N LEU A 42 -4.47 7.40 3.83
CA LEU A 42 -4.56 6.05 4.36
C LEU A 42 -3.14 5.56 4.67
N PHE A 43 -2.99 4.78 5.72
CA PHE A 43 -1.72 4.15 6.05
C PHE A 43 -1.92 2.92 6.93
N VAL A 44 -0.84 2.23 7.20
CA VAL A 44 -0.81 1.00 7.98
C VAL A 44 0.01 1.22 9.25
N ARG A 45 -0.43 0.64 10.36
CA ARG A 45 0.37 0.44 11.58
C ARG A 45 0.45 -1.03 11.92
N ASN A 46 1.55 -1.42 12.57
CA ASN A 46 1.64 -2.75 13.17
C ASN A 46 1.16 -2.68 14.62
N ILE A 47 0.07 -3.39 14.94
CA ILE A 47 -0.48 -3.48 16.29
C ILE A 47 -0.44 -4.95 16.72
N ASP A 48 0.34 -5.25 17.72
CA ASP A 48 0.48 -6.60 18.28
C ASP A 48 0.84 -7.68 17.21
N GLY A 49 1.64 -7.29 16.20
CA GLY A 49 2.08 -8.19 15.13
C GLY A 49 1.15 -8.24 13.91
N ASN A 50 -0.01 -7.58 13.94
CA ASN A 50 -0.91 -7.46 12.80
C ASN A 50 -0.86 -6.06 12.18
N ASN A 51 -0.93 -6.01 10.87
CA ASN A 51 -1.06 -4.77 10.13
C ASN A 51 -2.52 -4.30 10.16
N VAL A 52 -2.71 -3.03 10.49
CA VAL A 52 -4.02 -2.40 10.69
C VAL A 52 -4.08 -1.11 9.88
N ILE A 53 -5.15 -0.93 9.10
CA ILE A 53 -5.33 0.25 8.26
C ILE A 53 -5.99 1.37 9.07
N PHE A 54 -5.44 2.58 8.90
CA PHE A 54 -5.92 3.83 9.45
C PHE A 54 -6.24 4.82 8.34
N SER A 55 -7.14 5.75 8.62
CA SER A 55 -7.33 6.98 7.84
C SER A 55 -7.03 8.20 8.69
N ALA A 56 -6.54 9.26 8.06
CA ALA A 56 -6.23 10.53 8.72
C ALA A 56 -6.35 11.71 7.77
N ASP A 57 -6.36 12.91 8.34
CA ASP A 57 -6.12 14.17 7.63
C ASP A 57 -5.02 14.97 8.33
N GLU A 58 -4.61 16.10 7.76
CA GLU A 58 -3.55 16.98 8.27
C GLU A 58 -3.85 17.61 9.64
N ASP A 59 -5.08 17.52 10.14
CA ASP A 59 -5.48 17.99 11.47
C ASP A 59 -4.95 17.09 12.62
N GLY A 60 -4.30 15.97 12.28
CA GLY A 60 -3.76 15.00 13.22
C GLY A 60 -4.78 14.03 13.81
N SER A 61 -6.04 14.05 13.35
CA SER A 61 -7.06 13.08 13.74
C SER A 61 -6.87 11.77 12.97
N GLU A 62 -6.75 10.66 13.68
CA GLU A 62 -6.52 9.33 13.10
C GLU A 62 -7.62 8.35 13.49
N PHE A 63 -8.06 7.52 12.54
CA PHE A 63 -9.15 6.58 12.73
C PHE A 63 -8.78 5.19 12.24
N GLN A 64 -8.93 4.21 13.10
CA GLN A 64 -8.72 2.80 12.76
C GLN A 64 -9.88 2.29 11.90
N LEU A 65 -9.57 1.75 10.71
CA LEU A 65 -10.56 1.22 9.76
C LEU A 65 -10.69 -0.31 9.79
N THR A 66 -9.62 -1.03 10.14
CA THR A 66 -9.62 -2.49 10.20
C THR A 66 -9.32 -3.02 11.59
N SER A 67 -9.77 -4.24 11.89
CA SER A 67 -9.56 -4.87 13.19
C SER A 67 -8.09 -5.25 13.39
N GLN A 68 -7.56 -5.00 14.58
CA GLN A 68 -6.22 -5.43 14.99
C GLN A 68 -6.05 -6.96 15.09
N ASN A 69 -7.13 -7.74 15.00
CA ASN A 69 -7.08 -9.20 14.97
C ASN A 69 -6.90 -9.77 13.55
N LEU A 70 -6.74 -8.90 12.54
CA LEU A 70 -6.62 -9.24 11.14
C LEU A 70 -5.39 -8.54 10.57
N ASN A 71 -4.65 -9.22 9.71
CA ASN A 71 -3.49 -8.63 9.03
C ASN A 71 -3.95 -7.97 7.72
N SER A 72 -4.19 -6.63 7.75
CA SER A 72 -4.73 -5.83 6.64
C SER A 72 -3.75 -4.75 6.23
N TYR A 73 -3.41 -4.64 4.95
CA TYR A 73 -2.35 -3.76 4.47
C TYR A 73 -2.56 -3.32 3.02
N ARG A 74 -1.72 -2.42 2.52
CA ARG A 74 -1.76 -1.81 1.17
C ARG A 74 -3.14 -1.26 0.82
N PRO A 75 -3.64 -0.30 1.61
CA PRO A 75 -4.90 0.36 1.26
C PRO A 75 -4.77 1.11 -0.07
N ARG A 76 -5.84 1.11 -0.87
CA ARG A 76 -5.97 1.89 -2.08
C ARG A 76 -7.37 2.47 -2.16
N ARG A 77 -7.46 3.77 -2.27
CA ARG A 77 -8.73 4.47 -2.39
C ARG A 77 -9.18 4.53 -3.85
N ASN A 78 -10.48 4.41 -4.05
CA ASN A 78 -11.10 4.69 -5.34
C ASN A 78 -12.19 5.75 -5.15
N VAL A 79 -11.97 6.92 -5.74
CA VAL A 79 -12.84 8.09 -5.60
C VAL A 79 -14.22 7.84 -6.20
N ALA A 80 -14.29 7.28 -7.42
CA ALA A 80 -15.54 7.04 -8.11
C ALA A 80 -16.44 6.01 -7.42
N ALA A 81 -15.83 4.95 -6.86
CA ALA A 81 -16.55 3.95 -6.08
C ALA A 81 -16.85 4.41 -4.65
N ASN A 82 -16.20 5.48 -4.18
CA ASN A 82 -16.23 5.96 -2.79
C ASN A 82 -15.91 4.85 -1.77
N LYS A 83 -14.87 4.05 -2.09
CA LYS A 83 -14.47 2.88 -1.32
C LYS A 83 -12.95 2.78 -1.19
N ILE A 84 -12.52 1.91 -0.28
CA ILE A 84 -11.13 1.52 -0.07
C ILE A 84 -11.02 0.02 -0.40
N ALA A 85 -10.05 -0.34 -1.26
CA ALA A 85 -9.60 -1.73 -1.40
C ALA A 85 -8.32 -1.95 -0.59
N PHE A 86 -8.09 -3.17 -0.16
CA PHE A 86 -6.90 -3.54 0.60
C PHE A 86 -6.61 -5.04 0.53
N LEU A 87 -5.38 -5.40 0.85
CA LEU A 87 -4.97 -6.78 1.03
C LEU A 87 -5.23 -7.22 2.47
N GLN A 88 -5.72 -8.43 2.64
CA GLN A 88 -5.83 -9.07 3.95
C GLN A 88 -5.25 -10.47 3.89
N SER A 89 -4.33 -10.78 4.80
CA SER A 89 -3.66 -12.07 4.90
C SER A 89 -4.16 -12.87 6.09
N ASP A 90 -4.26 -14.19 5.91
CA ASP A 90 -4.45 -15.17 6.98
C ASP A 90 -3.13 -15.87 7.38
N GLY A 91 -1.99 -15.35 6.84
CA GLY A 91 -0.65 -15.91 7.02
C GLY A 91 -0.22 -16.89 5.92
N ALA A 92 -1.16 -17.54 5.24
CA ALA A 92 -0.90 -18.50 4.16
C ALA A 92 -1.32 -17.97 2.79
N GLN A 93 -2.34 -17.12 2.75
CA GLN A 93 -2.94 -16.57 1.54
C GLN A 93 -3.24 -15.09 1.74
N VAL A 94 -3.35 -14.39 0.62
CA VAL A 94 -3.76 -12.99 0.57
C VAL A 94 -5.01 -12.89 -0.30
N ASP A 95 -5.99 -12.15 0.19
CA ASP A 95 -7.20 -11.82 -0.55
C ASP A 95 -7.37 -10.30 -0.66
N ILE A 96 -8.00 -9.84 -1.73
CA ILE A 96 -8.44 -8.45 -1.87
C ILE A 96 -9.82 -8.30 -1.23
N TYR A 97 -9.96 -7.27 -0.41
CA TYR A 97 -11.22 -6.83 0.17
C TYR A 97 -11.52 -5.39 -0.24
N THR A 98 -12.80 -5.03 -0.23
CA THR A 98 -13.24 -3.63 -0.28
C THR A 98 -14.03 -3.29 0.97
N MET A 99 -14.04 -2.01 1.36
CA MET A 99 -14.85 -1.46 2.43
C MET A 99 -15.29 -0.03 2.08
N ASP A 100 -16.26 0.49 2.77
CA ASP A 100 -16.61 1.91 2.70
C ASP A 100 -15.50 2.76 3.35
N ARG A 101 -15.46 4.06 3.07
CA ARG A 101 -14.38 4.96 3.53
C ARG A 101 -14.30 5.08 5.06
N ASP A 102 -15.38 4.78 5.76
CA ASP A 102 -15.45 4.74 7.22
C ASP A 102 -15.08 3.38 7.84
N GLY A 103 -14.62 2.42 7.01
CA GLY A 103 -14.26 1.07 7.43
C GLY A 103 -15.42 0.07 7.50
N SER A 104 -16.66 0.52 7.23
CA SER A 104 -17.84 -0.34 7.23
C SER A 104 -17.99 -1.17 5.94
N ASN A 105 -18.98 -2.06 5.90
CA ASN A 105 -19.39 -2.84 4.72
C ASN A 105 -18.24 -3.60 4.03
N LYS A 106 -17.34 -4.19 4.83
CA LYS A 106 -16.23 -4.99 4.30
C LYS A 106 -16.72 -6.18 3.50
N THR A 107 -16.22 -6.31 2.26
CA THR A 107 -16.58 -7.38 1.32
C THR A 107 -15.33 -7.99 0.70
N LYS A 108 -15.26 -9.31 0.63
CA LYS A 108 -14.20 -10.04 -0.05
C LYS A 108 -14.41 -10.01 -1.57
N VAL A 109 -13.37 -9.65 -2.32
CA VAL A 109 -13.39 -9.55 -3.79
C VAL A 109 -12.85 -10.82 -4.45
N THR A 110 -11.68 -11.29 -4.02
CA THR A 110 -11.04 -12.47 -4.62
C THR A 110 -11.58 -13.78 -4.04
N SER A 111 -11.54 -14.85 -4.83
CA SER A 111 -12.00 -16.18 -4.41
C SER A 111 -11.02 -17.28 -4.86
N THR A 112 -11.13 -17.75 -6.11
CA THR A 112 -10.32 -18.86 -6.65
C THR A 112 -8.92 -18.39 -7.06
N ILE A 113 -8.83 -17.25 -7.78
CA ILE A 113 -7.57 -16.62 -8.17
C ILE A 113 -7.33 -15.46 -7.21
N LYS A 114 -6.15 -15.45 -6.57
CA LYS A 114 -5.79 -14.53 -5.49
C LYS A 114 -4.44 -13.90 -5.78
N PRO A 115 -4.16 -12.70 -5.24
CA PRO A 115 -2.81 -12.14 -5.30
C PRO A 115 -1.78 -13.13 -4.75
N ASN A 116 -0.68 -13.31 -5.47
CA ASN A 116 0.43 -14.16 -5.05
C ASN A 116 1.72 -13.76 -5.80
N GLY A 117 2.88 -14.02 -5.23
CA GLY A 117 4.17 -13.68 -5.80
C GLY A 117 5.33 -14.26 -4.98
N PHE A 118 6.52 -13.70 -5.12
CA PHE A 118 7.71 -14.15 -4.39
C PHE A 118 7.59 -13.90 -2.88
N ASN A 119 6.91 -12.84 -2.48
CA ASN A 119 6.68 -12.48 -1.07
C ASN A 119 5.31 -11.80 -0.95
N LEU A 120 4.42 -12.32 -0.10
CA LEU A 120 3.05 -11.82 0.06
C LEU A 120 2.99 -10.38 0.60
N ASN A 121 4.01 -9.93 1.34
CA ASN A 121 4.10 -8.55 1.85
C ASN A 121 4.57 -7.55 0.78
N GLU A 122 5.19 -8.02 -0.29
CA GLU A 122 5.74 -7.20 -1.37
C GLU A 122 4.83 -7.11 -2.59
N ILE A 123 3.70 -7.83 -2.60
CA ILE A 123 2.70 -7.74 -3.67
C ILE A 123 1.94 -6.42 -3.55
N ASN A 124 1.75 -5.75 -4.67
CA ASN A 124 0.89 -4.57 -4.76
C ASN A 124 -0.15 -4.76 -5.88
N PHE A 125 -1.27 -4.10 -5.74
CA PHE A 125 -2.38 -4.11 -6.69
C PHE A 125 -2.79 -2.68 -7.05
N SER A 126 -3.52 -2.51 -8.15
CA SER A 126 -4.05 -1.21 -8.57
C SER A 126 -5.58 -1.21 -8.62
N TRP A 127 -6.17 -0.13 -8.14
CA TRP A 127 -7.58 0.18 -8.37
C TRP A 127 -7.70 1.56 -8.99
N PRO A 128 -7.70 1.68 -10.33
CA PRO A 128 -7.72 2.99 -11.01
C PRO A 128 -8.88 3.87 -10.55
N PRO A 129 -8.70 5.17 -10.33
CA PRO A 129 -9.65 6.05 -9.64
C PRO A 129 -11.06 6.12 -10.24
N ALA A 130 -11.20 5.91 -11.57
CA ALA A 130 -12.47 5.95 -12.27
C ALA A 130 -12.99 4.56 -12.70
N SER A 131 -12.34 3.49 -12.24
CA SER A 131 -12.65 2.13 -12.66
C SER A 131 -13.43 1.35 -11.60
N ASP A 132 -14.27 0.41 -12.04
CA ASP A 132 -14.84 -0.64 -11.20
C ASP A 132 -13.95 -1.88 -11.10
N LYS A 133 -12.76 -1.85 -11.72
CA LYS A 133 -11.86 -2.99 -11.87
C LYS A 133 -10.61 -2.85 -11.02
N ILE A 134 -10.22 -3.97 -10.41
CA ILE A 134 -9.01 -4.11 -9.61
C ILE A 134 -8.05 -5.02 -10.37
N TYR A 135 -6.80 -4.58 -10.52
CA TYR A 135 -5.72 -5.31 -11.19
C TYR A 135 -4.75 -5.86 -10.15
N PHE A 136 -4.40 -7.12 -10.24
CA PHE A 136 -3.51 -7.75 -9.26
C PHE A 136 -2.64 -8.85 -9.86
N PRO A 137 -1.41 -9.04 -9.36
CA PRO A 137 -0.52 -10.09 -9.79
C PRO A 137 -0.84 -11.43 -9.15
N GLN A 138 -0.63 -12.50 -9.92
CA GLN A 138 -0.53 -13.87 -9.42
C GLN A 138 0.66 -14.54 -10.11
N PHE A 139 1.80 -14.59 -9.45
CA PHE A 139 3.06 -15.06 -9.99
C PHE A 139 3.46 -14.31 -11.27
N ASP A 140 3.56 -15.01 -12.41
CA ASP A 140 3.90 -14.48 -13.72
C ASP A 140 2.72 -13.84 -14.48
N LYS A 141 1.55 -13.75 -13.83
CA LYS A 141 0.30 -13.30 -14.46
C LYS A 141 -0.28 -12.06 -13.80
N LEU A 142 -0.81 -11.16 -14.63
CA LEU A 142 -1.64 -10.06 -14.23
C LEU A 142 -3.11 -10.38 -14.49
N TYR A 143 -3.93 -10.33 -13.45
CA TYR A 143 -5.37 -10.48 -13.53
C TYR A 143 -6.09 -9.17 -13.28
N ARG A 144 -7.32 -9.09 -13.79
CA ARG A 144 -8.28 -8.04 -13.53
C ARG A 144 -9.58 -8.65 -13.04
N ILE A 145 -10.25 -8.01 -12.09
CA ILE A 145 -11.54 -8.44 -11.54
C ILE A 145 -12.41 -7.22 -11.25
N ASN A 146 -13.73 -7.32 -11.39
CA ASN A 146 -14.62 -6.25 -10.94
C ASN A 146 -14.61 -6.14 -9.40
N SER A 147 -14.79 -4.96 -8.86
CA SER A 147 -14.78 -4.71 -7.41
C SER A 147 -15.87 -5.48 -6.64
N ASN A 148 -16.88 -6.02 -7.34
CA ASN A 148 -17.89 -6.91 -6.78
C ASN A 148 -17.49 -8.40 -6.79
N GLY A 149 -16.27 -8.74 -7.22
CA GLY A 149 -15.74 -10.10 -7.28
C GLY A 149 -16.12 -10.93 -8.51
N GLN A 150 -16.76 -10.31 -9.50
CA GLN A 150 -17.14 -10.98 -10.76
C GLN A 150 -16.18 -10.65 -11.91
N GLY A 151 -16.23 -11.41 -12.99
CA GLY A 151 -15.59 -11.07 -14.26
C GLY A 151 -14.06 -11.08 -14.20
N ILE A 152 -13.47 -12.11 -13.57
CA ILE A 152 -12.02 -12.28 -13.55
C ILE A 152 -11.49 -12.58 -14.93
N GLU A 153 -10.39 -11.91 -15.31
CA GLU A 153 -9.79 -11.98 -16.64
C GLU A 153 -8.26 -11.91 -16.53
N LEU A 154 -7.56 -12.74 -17.34
CA LEU A 154 -6.11 -12.65 -17.51
C LEU A 154 -5.81 -11.52 -18.51
N ILE A 155 -4.99 -10.54 -18.07
CA ILE A 155 -4.64 -9.36 -18.87
C ILE A 155 -3.26 -9.52 -19.52
N TYR A 156 -2.29 -10.03 -18.76
CA TYR A 156 -0.92 -10.17 -19.22
C TYR A 156 -0.25 -11.36 -18.55
N GLN A 157 0.73 -11.94 -19.21
CA GLN A 157 1.63 -12.95 -18.66
C GLN A 157 3.05 -12.66 -19.17
N THR A 158 4.03 -12.69 -18.27
CA THR A 158 5.44 -12.56 -18.65
C THR A 158 5.87 -13.71 -19.56
N THR A 159 6.74 -13.44 -20.50
CA THR A 159 7.20 -14.44 -21.47
C THR A 159 8.46 -15.18 -21.03
N ASP A 160 9.16 -14.64 -20.06
CA ASP A 160 10.43 -15.15 -19.51
C ASP A 160 10.26 -15.87 -18.17
N GLY A 161 9.03 -15.89 -17.62
CA GLY A 161 8.71 -16.50 -16.33
C GLY A 161 9.05 -15.65 -15.13
N SER A 162 9.46 -14.38 -15.29
CA SER A 162 9.63 -13.44 -14.19
C SER A 162 8.30 -13.21 -13.49
N LEU A 163 8.34 -13.02 -12.15
CA LEU A 163 7.15 -12.81 -11.35
C LEU A 163 6.73 -11.34 -11.38
N ILE A 164 5.45 -11.07 -11.58
CA ILE A 164 4.88 -9.72 -11.41
C ILE A 164 4.64 -9.53 -9.91
N SER A 165 5.18 -8.48 -9.33
CA SER A 165 4.99 -8.16 -7.91
C SER A 165 4.21 -6.88 -7.67
N GLU A 166 4.32 -5.90 -8.57
CA GLU A 166 3.57 -4.65 -8.47
C GLU A 166 2.98 -4.25 -9.81
N VAL A 167 1.83 -3.60 -9.74
CA VAL A 167 1.11 -3.07 -10.89
C VAL A 167 0.48 -1.73 -10.50
N ASP A 168 0.52 -0.77 -11.42
CA ASP A 168 -0.35 0.39 -11.39
C ASP A 168 -0.91 0.69 -12.78
N VAL A 169 -2.15 1.17 -12.85
CA VAL A 169 -2.92 1.20 -14.10
C VAL A 169 -3.59 2.55 -14.31
N SER A 170 -3.43 3.08 -15.51
CA SER A 170 -4.24 4.15 -16.05
C SER A 170 -5.10 3.66 -17.20
N GLU A 171 -6.39 3.42 -16.93
CA GLU A 171 -7.33 3.00 -17.99
C GLU A 171 -7.57 4.11 -19.01
N SER A 172 -7.55 5.39 -18.58
CA SER A 172 -7.78 6.55 -19.47
C SER A 172 -6.70 6.72 -20.54
N GLN A 173 -5.46 6.32 -20.22
CA GLN A 173 -4.31 6.41 -21.14
C GLN A 173 -3.91 5.05 -21.71
N ASN A 174 -4.59 3.97 -21.33
CA ASN A 174 -4.24 2.61 -21.71
C ASN A 174 -2.79 2.23 -21.35
N ILE A 175 -2.35 2.64 -20.16
CA ILE A 175 -1.01 2.36 -19.62
C ILE A 175 -1.16 1.43 -18.42
N ILE A 176 -0.35 0.38 -18.40
CA ILE A 176 -0.17 -0.53 -17.28
C ILE A 176 1.32 -0.51 -16.93
N ALA A 177 1.68 0.03 -15.78
CA ALA A 177 3.01 -0.05 -15.23
C ALA A 177 3.17 -1.35 -14.45
N LEU A 178 4.26 -2.06 -14.69
CA LEU A 178 4.55 -3.35 -14.07
C LEU A 178 5.95 -3.34 -13.46
N LYS A 179 6.06 -3.96 -12.30
CA LYS A 179 7.32 -4.37 -11.73
C LYS A 179 7.40 -5.89 -11.72
N THR A 180 8.46 -6.43 -12.31
CA THR A 180 8.77 -7.87 -12.30
C THR A 180 10.08 -8.14 -11.57
N ASN A 181 10.25 -9.38 -11.10
CA ASN A 181 11.44 -9.86 -10.41
C ASN A 181 11.53 -11.39 -10.49
N ASP A 182 12.65 -11.95 -10.04
CA ASP A 182 12.83 -13.38 -9.87
C ASP A 182 12.17 -13.91 -8.56
N LEU A 183 12.42 -15.19 -8.24
CA LEU A 183 11.88 -15.84 -7.04
C LEU A 183 12.42 -15.28 -5.72
N ASP A 184 13.57 -14.63 -5.75
CA ASP A 184 14.23 -14.03 -4.58
C ASP A 184 13.87 -12.52 -4.45
N GLY A 185 13.12 -11.97 -5.41
CA GLY A 185 12.68 -10.57 -5.43
C GLY A 185 13.65 -9.63 -6.15
N TYR A 186 14.71 -10.16 -6.74
CA TYR A 186 15.77 -9.43 -7.44
C TYR A 186 15.62 -9.54 -8.98
N ASN A 187 16.66 -9.14 -9.74
CA ASN A 187 16.57 -9.03 -11.21
C ASN A 187 15.34 -8.19 -11.63
N VAL A 188 15.18 -7.06 -10.96
CA VAL A 188 14.01 -6.20 -11.12
C VAL A 188 13.98 -5.59 -12.51
N SER A 189 12.79 -5.64 -13.12
CA SER A 189 12.45 -4.81 -14.28
C SER A 189 11.19 -4.01 -13.99
N ILE A 190 11.21 -2.72 -14.33
CA ILE A 190 10.04 -1.84 -14.32
C ILE A 190 9.82 -1.34 -15.74
N PHE A 191 8.62 -1.52 -16.24
CA PHE A 191 8.26 -1.15 -17.62
C PHE A 191 6.77 -0.84 -17.71
N THR A 192 6.37 -0.15 -18.79
CA THR A 192 4.97 0.07 -19.11
C THR A 192 4.56 -0.77 -20.31
N ILE A 193 3.30 -1.21 -20.31
CA ILE A 193 2.67 -1.90 -21.44
C ILE A 193 1.32 -1.26 -21.77
N ASN A 194 0.85 -1.45 -22.99
CA ASN A 194 -0.54 -1.23 -23.33
C ASN A 194 -1.42 -2.46 -22.97
N PRO A 195 -2.75 -2.37 -23.01
CA PRO A 195 -3.64 -3.52 -22.72
C PRO A 195 -3.49 -4.72 -23.65
N ALA A 196 -2.81 -4.56 -24.80
CA ALA A 196 -2.48 -5.67 -25.71
C ALA A 196 -1.16 -6.37 -25.34
N GLY A 197 -0.49 -5.92 -24.26
CA GLY A 197 0.79 -6.48 -23.80
C GLY A 197 2.03 -5.99 -24.54
N THR A 198 1.91 -4.94 -25.37
CA THR A 198 3.07 -4.34 -26.04
C THR A 198 3.80 -3.42 -25.06
N VAL A 199 5.10 -3.61 -24.90
CA VAL A 199 5.95 -2.70 -24.10
C VAL A 199 5.97 -1.33 -24.76
N LEU A 200 5.71 -0.30 -23.95
CA LEU A 200 5.76 1.10 -24.33
C LEU A 200 7.10 1.71 -23.91
N ASP A 201 7.45 1.59 -22.62
CA ASP A 201 8.68 2.13 -22.05
C ASP A 201 9.36 1.08 -21.17
N THR A 202 10.71 1.14 -21.11
CA THR A 202 11.51 0.38 -20.15
C THR A 202 12.17 1.37 -19.19
N ILE A 203 11.73 1.34 -17.93
CA ILE A 203 12.09 2.33 -16.91
C ILE A 203 13.32 1.87 -16.12
N LEU A 204 13.35 0.60 -15.76
CA LEU A 204 14.45 0.00 -14.99
C LEU A 204 14.68 -1.42 -15.47
N THR A 205 15.95 -1.77 -15.71
CA THR A 205 16.37 -3.15 -16.00
C THR A 205 17.87 -3.29 -15.82
N GLY A 206 18.34 -4.49 -15.43
CA GLY A 206 19.75 -4.82 -15.32
C GLY A 206 20.48 -4.17 -14.13
N GLU A 207 19.75 -3.56 -13.20
CA GLU A 207 20.30 -2.97 -11.99
C GLU A 207 20.12 -3.91 -10.79
N ALA A 208 21.12 -3.98 -9.93
CA ALA A 208 21.06 -4.75 -8.70
C ALA A 208 20.14 -4.08 -7.65
N GLY A 209 19.64 -4.87 -6.70
CA GLY A 209 18.83 -4.42 -5.58
C GLY A 209 17.33 -4.59 -5.80
N GLY A 210 16.59 -4.67 -4.69
CA GLY A 210 15.14 -4.75 -4.70
C GLY A 210 14.49 -3.39 -4.97
N ALA A 211 13.27 -3.40 -5.50
CA ALA A 211 12.48 -2.19 -5.71
C ALA A 211 11.06 -2.34 -5.18
N SER A 212 10.38 -1.23 -4.89
CA SER A 212 8.99 -1.19 -4.39
C SER A 212 8.30 0.15 -4.65
N GLY A 213 6.98 0.18 -4.43
CA GLY A 213 6.20 1.42 -4.47
C GLY A 213 5.98 1.97 -5.86
N LEU A 214 5.76 1.08 -6.83
CA LEU A 214 5.41 1.47 -8.18
C LEU A 214 4.10 2.24 -8.20
N ASN A 215 4.13 3.49 -8.68
CA ASN A 215 2.93 4.32 -8.80
C ASN A 215 3.01 5.23 -10.04
N LEU A 216 1.91 5.34 -10.79
CA LEU A 216 1.73 6.27 -11.90
C LEU A 216 1.29 7.63 -11.36
N SER A 217 1.78 8.70 -11.94
CA SER A 217 1.28 10.04 -11.65
C SER A 217 -0.15 10.23 -12.18
N VAL A 218 -0.88 11.19 -11.62
CA VAL A 218 -2.28 11.48 -12.01
C VAL A 218 -2.38 11.86 -13.49
N THR A 219 -1.38 12.61 -13.99
CA THR A 219 -1.28 12.97 -15.42
C THR A 219 -0.82 11.81 -16.29
N ASN A 220 -0.35 10.70 -15.69
CA ASN A 220 0.22 9.54 -16.37
C ASN A 220 1.44 9.85 -17.23
N GLN A 221 2.20 10.88 -16.85
CA GLN A 221 3.43 11.28 -17.50
C GLN A 221 4.67 10.85 -16.72
N LYS A 222 4.50 10.40 -15.46
CA LYS A 222 5.61 10.00 -14.58
C LYS A 222 5.31 8.67 -13.91
N VAL A 223 6.38 7.94 -13.62
CA VAL A 223 6.36 6.72 -12.80
C VAL A 223 7.30 6.94 -11.62
N ILE A 224 6.82 6.72 -10.41
CA ILE A 224 7.63 6.76 -9.20
C ILE A 224 7.85 5.34 -8.67
N TYR A 225 9.03 5.10 -8.12
CA TYR A 225 9.40 3.86 -7.47
C TYR A 225 10.55 4.08 -6.49
N SER A 226 10.77 3.16 -5.56
CA SER A 226 11.98 3.09 -4.77
C SER A 226 12.85 1.91 -5.21
N ARG A 227 14.18 2.06 -5.14
CA ARG A 227 15.16 1.01 -5.43
C ARG A 227 16.31 1.05 -4.43
N ASP A 228 16.74 -0.12 -3.96
CA ASP A 228 17.97 -0.27 -3.18
C ASP A 228 19.18 -0.11 -4.09
N VAL A 229 19.98 0.94 -3.83
CA VAL A 229 21.17 1.26 -4.60
C VAL A 229 22.46 0.75 -3.93
N SER A 230 22.36 0.03 -2.82
CA SER A 230 23.53 -0.51 -2.11
C SER A 230 24.31 -1.55 -2.91
N GLY A 231 23.68 -2.14 -3.94
CA GLY A 231 24.25 -3.25 -4.71
C GLY A 231 24.30 -4.57 -3.96
N PHE A 232 23.68 -4.65 -2.77
CA PHE A 232 23.62 -5.86 -1.96
C PHE A 232 22.26 -6.55 -2.12
N GLU A 233 22.29 -7.85 -2.33
CA GLU A 233 21.10 -8.70 -2.42
C GLU A 233 21.10 -9.68 -1.24
N ASP A 234 20.16 -9.47 -0.32
CA ASP A 234 20.04 -10.24 0.92
C ASP A 234 19.02 -11.38 0.75
N ILE A 235 19.35 -12.58 1.25
CA ILE A 235 18.46 -13.74 1.13
C ILE A 235 17.09 -13.55 1.80
N ASN A 236 16.96 -12.59 2.73
CA ASN A 236 15.71 -12.24 3.39
C ASN A 236 15.07 -10.99 2.75
N TYR A 237 15.52 -10.58 1.57
CA TYR A 237 15.05 -9.39 0.87
C TYR A 237 15.20 -8.10 1.68
N ARG A 238 16.26 -7.97 2.50
CA ARG A 238 16.57 -6.73 3.21
C ARG A 238 17.06 -5.68 2.25
N ARG A 239 16.60 -4.46 2.44
CA ARG A 239 17.07 -3.28 1.72
C ARG A 239 17.98 -2.45 2.62
N LEU A 240 19.09 -1.98 2.08
CA LEU A 240 20.12 -1.27 2.85
C LEU A 240 20.21 0.22 2.54
N ASP A 241 19.94 0.63 1.30
CA ASP A 241 19.97 2.03 0.85
C ASP A 241 18.91 2.25 -0.23
N SER A 242 17.63 2.05 0.12
CA SER A 242 16.54 2.34 -0.82
C SER A 242 16.33 3.83 -0.97
N ARG A 243 16.24 4.27 -2.23
CA ARG A 243 16.02 5.66 -2.63
C ARG A 243 14.87 5.76 -3.61
N ILE A 244 14.24 6.91 -3.68
CA ILE A 244 13.10 7.18 -4.54
C ILE A 244 13.55 7.80 -5.84
N PHE A 245 12.99 7.30 -6.94
CA PHE A 245 13.22 7.74 -8.30
C PHE A 245 11.90 8.11 -8.97
N VAL A 246 11.91 9.20 -9.73
CA VAL A 246 10.81 9.63 -10.61
C VAL A 246 11.31 9.52 -12.04
N TYR A 247 10.66 8.69 -12.83
CA TYR A 247 10.91 8.57 -14.28
C TYR A 247 9.85 9.36 -15.04
N ASP A 248 10.30 10.22 -15.96
CA ASP A 248 9.46 10.97 -16.87
C ASP A 248 9.26 10.17 -18.17
N LEU A 249 8.00 9.81 -18.47
CA LEU A 249 7.62 9.02 -19.65
C LEU A 249 7.63 9.84 -20.95
N VAL A 250 7.76 11.17 -20.86
CA VAL A 250 7.80 12.06 -22.03
C VAL A 250 9.23 12.34 -22.45
N ASP A 251 10.09 12.60 -21.48
CA ASP A 251 11.48 13.02 -21.71
C ASP A 251 12.49 11.87 -21.55
N ASP A 252 12.05 10.67 -21.19
CA ASP A 252 12.88 9.47 -20.91
C ASP A 252 14.00 9.76 -19.90
N THR A 253 13.70 10.51 -18.84
CA THR A 253 14.68 10.91 -17.82
C THR A 253 14.31 10.40 -16.44
N THR A 254 15.31 10.08 -15.63
CA THR A 254 15.14 9.67 -14.23
C THR A 254 15.72 10.71 -13.29
N LEU A 255 14.95 11.12 -12.29
CA LEU A 255 15.35 11.99 -11.20
C LEU A 255 15.35 11.19 -9.88
N GLU A 256 16.48 11.20 -9.15
CA GLU A 256 16.50 10.77 -7.75
C GLU A 256 16.00 11.91 -6.86
N VAL A 257 15.09 11.61 -5.93
CA VAL A 257 14.48 12.61 -5.02
C VAL A 257 14.76 12.32 -3.54
N SER A 258 15.66 11.38 -3.25
CA SER A 258 16.08 11.00 -1.90
C SER A 258 17.38 11.67 -1.43
N ASP A 259 17.81 12.78 -2.03
CA ASP A 259 19.10 13.44 -1.76
C ASP A 259 19.35 13.73 -0.26
N ASN A 260 18.32 14.10 0.48
CA ASN A 260 18.39 14.42 1.91
C ASN A 260 17.98 13.24 2.81
N LYS A 261 18.07 12.00 2.32
CA LYS A 261 17.77 10.82 3.10
C LYS A 261 18.85 10.61 4.19
N PRO A 262 18.47 10.38 5.46
CA PRO A 262 19.42 10.04 6.51
C PRO A 262 20.20 8.75 6.19
N ASP A 263 21.48 8.74 6.49
CA ASP A 263 22.33 7.56 6.34
C ASP A 263 21.76 6.37 7.16
N GLY A 264 21.86 5.16 6.60
CA GLY A 264 21.39 3.95 7.26
C GLY A 264 19.87 3.81 7.29
N THR A 265 19.14 4.56 6.46
CA THR A 265 17.69 4.43 6.30
C THR A 265 17.30 4.03 4.88
N ASN A 266 16.04 3.64 4.73
CA ASN A 266 15.41 3.33 3.45
C ASN A 266 14.20 4.23 3.24
N ASP A 267 14.03 4.76 2.02
CA ASP A 267 12.82 5.37 1.53
C ASP A 267 12.06 4.34 0.68
N LEU A 268 10.84 4.02 1.06
CA LEU A 268 10.08 2.91 0.51
C LEU A 268 8.66 3.35 0.14
N GLU A 269 8.06 2.68 -0.83
CA GLU A 269 6.63 2.76 -1.15
C GLU A 269 6.13 4.19 -1.39
N PRO A 270 6.78 4.95 -2.29
CA PRO A 270 6.35 6.30 -2.60
C PRO A 270 5.02 6.32 -3.36
N VAL A 271 4.23 7.38 -3.10
CA VAL A 271 2.96 7.66 -3.78
C VAL A 271 2.90 9.16 -4.11
N PHE A 272 2.48 9.52 -5.32
CA PHE A 272 2.26 10.91 -5.69
C PHE A 272 1.07 11.52 -4.94
N SER A 273 1.17 12.82 -4.62
CA SER A 273 0.00 13.61 -4.25
C SER A 273 -0.95 13.80 -5.44
N PRO A 274 -2.24 14.09 -5.22
CA PRO A 274 -3.21 14.32 -6.30
C PRO A 274 -2.84 15.45 -7.26
N ASN A 275 -2.06 16.43 -6.81
CA ASN A 275 -1.55 17.55 -7.61
C ASN A 275 -0.12 17.34 -8.15
N GLU A 276 0.49 16.16 -7.90
CA GLU A 276 1.85 15.77 -8.30
C GLU A 276 2.98 16.69 -7.78
N ALA A 277 2.69 17.65 -6.91
CA ALA A 277 3.70 18.54 -6.34
C ALA A 277 4.49 17.86 -5.20
N PHE A 278 3.87 16.88 -4.55
CA PHE A 278 4.44 16.16 -3.43
C PHE A 278 4.45 14.65 -3.66
N ILE A 279 5.27 13.98 -2.88
CA ILE A 279 5.21 12.54 -2.65
C ILE A 279 5.06 12.27 -1.17
N VAL A 280 4.39 11.18 -0.81
CA VAL A 280 4.41 10.58 0.52
C VAL A 280 5.08 9.21 0.43
N PHE A 281 5.83 8.84 1.43
CA PHE A 281 6.58 7.60 1.43
C PHE A 281 6.90 7.13 2.85
N THR A 282 7.26 5.87 2.97
CA THR A 282 7.73 5.27 4.23
C THR A 282 9.24 5.45 4.35
N ASN A 283 9.72 6.02 5.46
CA ASN A 283 11.13 5.97 5.86
C ASN A 283 11.31 5.07 7.07
N THR A 284 12.34 4.25 7.07
CA THR A 284 12.70 3.35 8.19
C THR A 284 14.19 3.08 8.21
N SER A 285 14.74 2.70 9.36
CA SER A 285 16.11 2.21 9.44
C SER A 285 16.32 0.96 8.57
N ASN A 286 17.54 0.76 8.08
CA ASN A 286 17.90 -0.43 7.31
C ASN A 286 18.11 -1.69 8.18
N ASP A 287 17.87 -1.60 9.50
CA ASP A 287 17.96 -2.74 10.43
C ASP A 287 16.79 -3.74 10.31
N GLY A 288 15.70 -3.34 9.64
CA GLY A 288 14.51 -4.15 9.39
C GLY A 288 13.56 -4.32 10.58
N ILE A 289 13.85 -3.69 11.73
CA ILE A 289 13.07 -3.84 12.98
C ILE A 289 12.64 -2.51 13.60
N SER A 290 13.29 -1.39 13.25
CA SER A 290 12.95 -0.06 13.77
C SER A 290 11.59 0.41 13.31
N GLU A 291 11.05 1.39 14.02
CA GLU A 291 9.82 2.07 13.65
C GLU A 291 9.87 2.63 12.23
N LYS A 292 8.71 2.73 11.63
CA LYS A 292 8.49 3.28 10.30
C LYS A 292 7.77 4.61 10.41
N PHE A 293 8.11 5.52 9.54
CA PHE A 293 7.59 6.88 9.55
C PHE A 293 7.10 7.25 8.15
N ILE A 294 5.98 7.93 8.05
CA ILE A 294 5.52 8.51 6.79
C ILE A 294 5.98 9.95 6.71
N TYR A 295 6.72 10.25 5.66
CA TYR A 295 7.17 11.58 5.31
C TYR A 295 6.47 12.09 4.06
N ARG A 296 6.37 13.41 3.96
CA ARG A 296 6.05 14.15 2.74
C ARG A 296 7.30 14.87 2.24
N LEU A 297 7.44 14.96 0.92
CA LEU A 297 8.53 15.68 0.25
C LEU A 297 7.95 16.41 -0.95
N GLU A 298 8.39 17.66 -1.18
CA GLU A 298 8.07 18.45 -2.38
C GLU A 298 9.09 18.19 -3.48
N ILE A 299 8.63 17.81 -4.69
CA ILE A 299 9.50 17.25 -5.74
C ILE A 299 10.41 18.31 -6.37
N GLU A 300 9.94 19.57 -6.51
CA GLU A 300 10.61 20.60 -7.32
C GLU A 300 11.41 21.63 -6.49
N THR A 301 11.48 21.50 -5.18
CA THR A 301 12.15 22.48 -4.32
C THR A 301 13.41 21.92 -3.68
N ASP A 302 13.61 22.14 -2.42
CA ASP A 302 14.83 21.78 -1.66
C ASP A 302 14.84 20.34 -1.14
N ASN A 303 13.91 19.48 -1.58
CA ASN A 303 13.73 18.12 -1.08
C ASN A 303 13.58 18.07 0.46
N SER A 304 12.96 19.08 1.07
CA SER A 304 12.68 19.11 2.51
C SER A 304 11.71 17.99 2.87
N ARG A 305 12.02 17.30 3.96
CA ARG A 305 11.27 16.12 4.43
C ARG A 305 10.43 16.52 5.63
N GLU A 306 9.11 16.45 5.50
CA GLU A 306 8.16 16.71 6.57
C GLU A 306 7.61 15.39 7.12
N LEU A 307 7.74 15.18 8.45
CA LEU A 307 7.14 14.03 9.11
C LEU A 307 5.63 14.23 9.22
N LEU A 308 4.85 13.31 8.64
CA LEU A 308 3.39 13.30 8.77
C LEU A 308 2.92 12.37 9.88
N TYR A 309 3.35 11.10 9.85
CA TYR A 309 2.87 10.08 10.80
C TYR A 309 4.01 9.22 11.31
N SER A 310 4.04 9.02 12.64
CA SER A 310 4.95 8.10 13.32
C SER A 310 4.32 6.71 13.43
N ASP A 311 5.16 5.68 13.51
CA ASP A 311 4.75 4.27 13.57
C ASP A 311 3.75 3.93 12.46
N ALA A 312 4.05 4.37 11.23
CA ALA A 312 3.16 4.26 10.08
C ALA A 312 3.93 3.97 8.80
N PHE A 313 3.30 3.22 7.87
CA PHE A 313 3.89 2.80 6.59
C PHE A 313 2.80 2.48 5.56
N MET A 314 3.20 2.18 4.31
CA MET A 314 2.30 1.90 3.18
C MET A 314 1.27 3.01 2.97
N PRO A 315 1.71 4.26 2.73
CA PRO A 315 0.79 5.37 2.54
C PRO A 315 -0.02 5.24 1.25
N ASP A 316 -1.20 5.87 1.26
CA ASP A 316 -2.02 6.18 0.09
C ASP A 316 -2.58 7.58 0.28
N TRP A 317 -2.62 8.40 -0.78
CA TRP A 317 -3.02 9.81 -0.73
C TRP A 317 -4.02 10.15 -1.83
N GLU A 318 -5.15 10.73 -1.43
CA GLU A 318 -6.20 11.26 -2.33
C GLU A 318 -6.21 12.79 -2.32
#